data_82864158f516510b4ddd46e283c3684e
#
_entry.id   82864158f516510b4ddd46e283c3684e
#
_cell.length_a   1.000
_cell.length_b   1.000
_cell.length_c   1.000
_cell.angle_alpha   90.00
_cell.angle_beta   90.00
_cell.angle_gamma   90.00
#
_symmetry.space_group_name_H-M   'P 1'
#
loop_
_entity.id
_entity.type
_entity.pdbx_description
1 polymer ?
#
loop_
_entity_poly.entity_id
_entity_poly.type
_entity_poly.pdbx_seq_one_letter_code
_entity_poly.pdbx_strand_id
1 'polypeptide(L)'
;MDSDNGGFLPIKQAELEEQITKATAFLRRATWHPRVKKERLKESANAHEIIRSITNASSQETACIADKAKKLSNDPLLIYHPDVAFCMNAVRKGIALGMHAANLYSKASNFYTLKEQQSGGALKNNPEAQTEFRQKNITTSAVLMFVTANYIVSSLSFYKSEALDSVRVSFPGLPEELHLANYIHALNYMLYYHGFFLAADNIKSPLDFVKLTQLYYQEVLNEIEFIKDSLHYTESFEKKGYKLEGEEFTIEGFTAHTVQVSGSMNFNRLEWVEIVGNTMYKHSSKRTIQFLMCYDVERKRNPINELGGFPAVTMEYGPAGTGKSMGISATATELDDRCKDLGIKFLYHPIPQSVVSTYQGGSSENMGKWFRPTISPDMIIYAPIDDGDGKLRDRGAKGTSAGVIEVVESFLVNTEGASAAKQGNRLIQIYTNLPETLDKAVLSRIQKRSLLAGATTVEDFLDQDYIWWQTYETMVPGFVDMGHPEEYEFMSAQDIMGQINEKYDEQSEAQVYKIKTIIEKTTQDHSIEEHLFFARLFHHVKIEFPGFTSRDVRNIQT
;
A
#
# COMPACT_ATOMS: atom_id res chain seq x y z
N MET A 1 25.73 39.27 13.68
CA MET A 1 26.01 37.83 13.60
C MET A 1 24.93 37.26 12.71
N ASP A 2 25.10 37.38 11.41
CA ASP A 2 24.25 36.80 10.40
C ASP A 2 24.59 35.31 10.34
N SER A 3 23.72 34.47 10.90
CA SER A 3 23.84 33.05 10.75
C SER A 3 23.57 32.67 9.30
N ASP A 4 24.51 31.99 8.73
CA ASP A 4 24.56 31.42 7.39
C ASP A 4 23.29 30.61 7.09
N ASN A 5 22.27 31.24 6.51
CA ASN A 5 20.97 30.67 6.20
C ASN A 5 20.95 30.02 4.80
N GLY A 6 22.08 29.50 4.31
CA GLY A 6 22.14 28.63 3.11
C GLY A 6 21.25 28.99 1.92
N GLY A 7 20.93 30.29 1.72
CA GLY A 7 20.10 30.76 0.60
C GLY A 7 18.56 30.65 0.82
N PHE A 8 18.07 30.16 1.95
CA PHE A 8 16.64 30.06 2.24
C PHE A 8 16.05 31.34 2.84
N LEU A 9 14.86 31.73 2.40
CA LEU A 9 14.10 32.83 2.97
C LEU A 9 13.41 32.37 4.28
N PRO A 10 13.59 33.07 5.42
CA PRO A 10 12.97 32.67 6.68
C PRO A 10 11.46 32.93 6.67
N ILE A 11 10.67 31.94 7.12
CA ILE A 11 9.27 32.12 7.48
C ILE A 11 9.21 32.31 8.98
N LYS A 12 8.81 33.51 9.42
CA LYS A 12 8.73 33.85 10.85
C LYS A 12 7.48 33.28 11.50
N GLN A 13 7.59 32.85 12.74
CA GLN A 13 6.46 32.32 13.52
C GLN A 13 5.29 33.34 13.59
N ALA A 14 5.59 34.62 13.75
CA ALA A 14 4.59 35.70 13.78
C ALA A 14 3.76 35.80 12.48
N GLU A 15 4.34 35.46 11.33
CA GLU A 15 3.63 35.47 10.03
C GLU A 15 2.62 34.34 9.91
N LEU A 16 2.78 33.28 10.73
CA LEU A 16 1.89 32.11 10.75
C LEU A 16 0.71 32.27 11.73
N GLU A 17 0.76 33.18 12.69
CA GLU A 17 -0.26 33.29 13.76
C GLU A 17 -1.68 33.49 13.21
N GLU A 18 -1.85 34.37 12.23
CA GLU A 18 -3.13 34.57 11.55
C GLU A 18 -3.61 33.30 10.84
N GLN A 19 -2.68 32.61 10.17
CA GLN A 19 -2.99 31.38 9.44
C GLN A 19 -3.30 30.22 10.40
N ILE A 20 -2.64 30.14 11.55
CA ILE A 20 -2.93 29.18 12.63
C ILE A 20 -4.34 29.36 13.16
N THR A 21 -4.75 30.62 13.34
CA THR A 21 -6.13 30.94 13.77
C THR A 21 -7.15 30.47 12.74
N LYS A 22 -6.93 30.72 11.46
CA LYS A 22 -7.78 30.24 10.35
C LYS A 22 -7.80 28.72 10.26
N ALA A 23 -6.64 28.07 10.33
CA ALA A 23 -6.50 26.61 10.33
C ALA A 23 -7.29 25.97 11.49
N THR A 24 -7.22 26.56 12.68
CA THR A 24 -8.00 26.10 13.84
C THR A 24 -9.51 26.19 13.59
N ALA A 25 -9.96 27.26 12.94
CA ALA A 25 -11.37 27.42 12.58
C ALA A 25 -11.83 26.37 11.55
N PHE A 26 -10.98 26.04 10.57
CA PHE A 26 -11.27 24.97 9.58
C PHE A 26 -11.36 23.60 10.24
N LEU A 27 -10.46 23.23 11.16
CA LEU A 27 -10.47 21.95 11.86
C LEU A 27 -11.70 21.74 12.77
N ARG A 28 -12.33 22.83 13.22
CA ARG A 28 -13.54 22.79 14.08
C ARG A 28 -14.84 22.78 13.28
N ARG A 29 -14.79 23.09 12.00
CA ARG A 29 -15.99 23.08 11.16
C ARG A 29 -16.33 21.66 10.72
N ALA A 30 -17.62 21.36 10.69
CA ALA A 30 -18.13 20.26 9.91
C ALA A 30 -17.69 20.46 8.44
N THR A 31 -16.95 19.52 7.91
CA THR A 31 -16.36 19.65 6.58
C THR A 31 -17.44 19.53 5.52
N TRP A 32 -17.33 20.38 4.53
CA TRP A 32 -18.23 20.40 3.38
C TRP A 32 -18.00 19.18 2.51
N HIS A 33 -19.09 18.45 2.22
CA HIS A 33 -19.05 17.34 1.29
C HIS A 33 -18.81 17.88 -0.12
N PRO A 34 -17.70 17.51 -0.82
CA PRO A 34 -17.55 17.86 -2.21
C PRO A 34 -18.77 17.31 -2.97
N ARG A 35 -19.44 18.13 -3.78
CA ARG A 35 -20.55 17.67 -4.64
C ARG A 35 -19.99 16.73 -5.70
N VAL A 36 -19.86 15.47 -5.36
CA VAL A 36 -19.57 14.43 -6.33
C VAL A 36 -20.77 14.31 -7.25
N LYS A 37 -20.58 14.47 -8.56
CA LYS A 37 -21.62 14.15 -9.53
C LYS A 37 -21.92 12.65 -9.34
N LYS A 38 -23.15 12.32 -8.91
CA LYS A 38 -23.61 10.94 -8.63
C LYS A 38 -23.36 9.94 -9.78
N GLU A 39 -23.10 10.42 -10.97
CA GLU A 39 -22.81 9.62 -12.16
C GLU A 39 -21.43 8.93 -12.13
N ARG A 40 -20.40 9.52 -11.48
CA ARG A 40 -19.06 8.91 -11.39
C ARG A 40 -18.93 7.86 -10.28
N LEU A 41 -19.77 7.92 -9.25
CA LEU A 41 -19.76 6.96 -8.12
C LEU A 41 -20.41 5.60 -8.44
N LYS A 42 -21.09 5.45 -9.57
CA LYS A 42 -21.79 4.19 -9.93
C LYS A 42 -20.86 3.10 -10.44
N GLU A 43 -19.59 3.37 -10.70
CA GLU A 43 -18.78 2.53 -11.57
C GLU A 43 -17.56 1.87 -10.93
N SER A 44 -17.28 2.11 -9.63
CA SER A 44 -16.25 1.37 -8.90
C SER A 44 -16.90 0.46 -7.86
N ALA A 45 -16.84 -0.85 -8.09
CA ALA A 45 -17.43 -1.85 -7.19
C ALA A 45 -16.86 -1.79 -5.75
N ASN A 46 -15.58 -1.44 -5.60
CA ASN A 46 -14.93 -1.31 -4.29
C ASN A 46 -15.31 0.00 -3.59
N ALA A 47 -15.49 1.11 -4.34
CA ALA A 47 -16.03 2.35 -3.77
C ALA A 47 -17.47 2.15 -3.28
N HIS A 48 -18.25 1.27 -3.91
CA HIS A 48 -19.60 0.92 -3.46
C HIS A 48 -19.63 0.15 -2.14
N GLU A 49 -18.68 -0.74 -1.89
CA GLU A 49 -18.60 -1.46 -0.62
C GLU A 49 -18.13 -0.54 0.52
N ILE A 50 -17.13 0.28 0.26
CA ILE A 50 -16.65 1.28 1.22
C ILE A 50 -17.74 2.32 1.49
N ILE A 51 -18.41 2.84 0.47
CA ILE A 51 -19.53 3.79 0.60
C ILE A 51 -20.74 3.11 1.26
N ARG A 52 -21.06 1.83 0.99
CA ARG A 52 -22.10 1.09 1.70
C ARG A 52 -21.78 0.85 3.17
N SER A 53 -20.55 0.50 3.50
CA SER A 53 -20.14 0.35 4.91
C SER A 53 -20.25 1.68 5.68
N ILE A 54 -20.09 2.81 5.00
CA ILE A 54 -20.13 4.16 5.56
C ILE A 54 -21.53 4.77 5.51
N THR A 55 -22.32 4.53 4.48
CA THR A 55 -23.73 4.98 4.44
C THR A 55 -24.64 4.13 5.33
N ASN A 56 -24.26 2.93 5.69
CA ASN A 56 -24.93 2.12 6.72
C ASN A 56 -24.49 2.51 8.14
N ALA A 57 -23.35 3.21 8.31
CA ALA A 57 -23.04 3.91 9.55
C ALA A 57 -23.84 5.21 9.59
N SER A 58 -25.09 5.11 10.04
CA SER A 58 -26.03 6.18 10.42
C SER A 58 -25.88 7.54 9.73
N SER A 59 -26.90 7.90 8.98
CA SER A 59 -27.44 9.26 8.85
C SER A 59 -26.54 10.38 9.43
N GLN A 60 -25.86 11.12 8.54
CA GLN A 60 -25.56 12.57 8.73
C GLN A 60 -24.59 12.99 9.84
N GLU A 61 -23.69 12.18 10.35
CA GLU A 61 -22.56 12.72 11.10
C GLU A 61 -21.48 13.19 10.12
N THR A 62 -21.46 14.50 9.88
CA THR A 62 -20.32 15.20 9.28
C THR A 62 -19.07 14.86 10.09
N ALA A 63 -18.14 14.13 9.51
CA ALA A 63 -16.93 13.67 10.20
C ALA A 63 -16.01 14.87 10.47
N CYS A 64 -16.15 15.48 11.63
CA CYS A 64 -15.24 16.52 12.09
C CYS A 64 -14.00 15.85 12.73
N ILE A 65 -12.80 16.20 12.24
CA ILE A 65 -11.52 15.69 12.77
C ILE A 65 -11.42 15.93 14.28
N ALA A 66 -11.82 17.13 14.74
CA ALA A 66 -11.79 17.50 16.15
C ALA A 66 -12.72 16.65 17.03
N ASP A 67 -13.87 16.23 16.51
CA ASP A 67 -14.82 15.40 17.25
C ASP A 67 -14.32 13.95 17.40
N LYS A 68 -13.69 13.40 16.36
CA LYS A 68 -13.05 12.08 16.48
C LYS A 68 -11.86 12.13 17.45
N ALA A 69 -11.05 13.19 17.40
CA ALA A 69 -9.95 13.41 18.32
C ALA A 69 -10.40 13.43 19.79
N LYS A 70 -11.53 14.06 20.08
CA LYS A 70 -12.12 14.09 21.45
C LYS A 70 -12.58 12.70 21.90
N LYS A 71 -13.21 11.93 21.02
CA LYS A 71 -13.72 10.58 21.34
C LYS A 71 -12.62 9.59 21.74
N LEU A 72 -11.37 9.84 21.35
CA LEU A 72 -10.22 9.00 21.68
C LEU A 72 -9.53 9.38 23.02
N SER A 73 -10.00 10.42 23.72
CA SER A 73 -9.51 10.76 25.05
C SER A 73 -10.27 9.94 26.09
N ASN A 74 -9.56 9.03 26.76
CA ASN A 74 -10.12 8.24 27.86
C ASN A 74 -10.03 8.97 29.23
N ASP A 75 -9.37 10.10 29.28
CA ASP A 75 -9.21 10.90 30.49
C ASP A 75 -10.18 12.11 30.46
N PRO A 76 -11.12 12.20 31.39
CA PRO A 76 -12.07 13.31 31.45
C PRO A 76 -11.41 14.67 31.73
N LEU A 77 -10.15 14.68 32.22
CA LEU A 77 -9.39 15.91 32.47
C LEU A 77 -8.65 16.41 31.22
N LEU A 78 -8.48 15.58 30.21
CA LEU A 78 -7.79 15.93 28.98
C LEU A 78 -8.78 16.11 27.83
N ILE A 79 -8.69 17.24 27.12
CA ILE A 79 -9.50 17.49 25.92
C ILE A 79 -9.11 16.51 24.81
N TYR A 80 -7.82 16.17 24.71
CA TYR A 80 -7.26 15.20 23.76
C TYR A 80 -6.21 14.34 24.45
N HIS A 81 -6.10 13.08 24.03
CA HIS A 81 -4.94 12.24 24.38
C HIS A 81 -3.64 12.90 23.88
N PRO A 82 -2.51 12.82 24.60
CA PRO A 82 -1.25 13.48 24.20
C PRO A 82 -0.81 13.20 22.76
N ASP A 83 -0.93 11.94 22.31
CA ASP A 83 -0.56 11.55 20.94
C ASP A 83 -1.47 12.21 19.89
N VAL A 84 -2.78 12.26 20.17
CA VAL A 84 -3.75 12.94 19.31
C VAL A 84 -3.53 14.46 19.33
N ALA A 85 -3.20 15.04 20.49
CA ALA A 85 -2.89 16.45 20.61
C ALA A 85 -1.66 16.85 19.80
N PHE A 86 -0.61 16.04 19.85
CA PHE A 86 0.58 16.24 19.01
C PHE A 86 0.24 16.20 17.52
N CYS A 87 -0.48 15.17 17.09
CA CYS A 87 -0.91 15.00 15.70
C CYS A 87 -1.80 16.17 15.22
N MET A 88 -2.79 16.57 16.03
CA MET A 88 -3.67 17.72 15.74
C MET A 88 -2.89 19.02 15.63
N ASN A 89 -1.83 19.19 16.43
CA ASN A 89 -0.96 20.36 16.34
C ASN A 89 -0.15 20.37 15.04
N ALA A 90 0.38 19.21 14.64
CA ALA A 90 1.08 19.06 13.36
C ALA A 90 0.14 19.36 12.16
N VAL A 91 -1.09 18.83 12.19
CA VAL A 91 -2.10 19.12 11.14
C VAL A 91 -2.45 20.60 11.10
N ARG A 92 -2.72 21.22 12.24
CA ARG A 92 -3.03 22.66 12.35
C ARG A 92 -1.90 23.52 11.78
N LYS A 93 -0.65 23.23 12.16
CA LYS A 93 0.53 23.98 11.73
C LYS A 93 0.83 23.75 10.26
N GLY A 94 0.69 22.50 9.77
CA GLY A 94 0.83 22.17 8.36
C GLY A 94 -0.16 22.94 7.48
N ILE A 95 -1.44 23.00 7.86
CA ILE A 95 -2.46 23.78 7.14
C ILE A 95 -2.07 25.26 7.13
N ALA A 96 -1.67 25.82 8.26
CA ALA A 96 -1.26 27.23 8.35
C ALA A 96 -0.08 27.54 7.43
N LEU A 97 0.93 26.65 7.41
CA LEU A 97 2.10 26.77 6.56
C LEU A 97 1.76 26.64 5.07
N GLY A 98 0.89 25.69 4.72
CA GLY A 98 0.37 25.53 3.36
C GLY A 98 -0.38 26.76 2.88
N MET A 99 -1.24 27.35 3.73
CA MET A 99 -1.94 28.59 3.43
C MET A 99 -0.97 29.77 3.25
N HIS A 100 0.08 29.85 4.07
CA HIS A 100 1.12 30.88 3.94
C HIS A 100 1.91 30.72 2.65
N ALA A 101 2.37 29.51 2.32
CA ALA A 101 3.09 29.20 1.09
C ALA A 101 2.26 29.51 -0.17
N ALA A 102 0.97 29.17 -0.17
CA ALA A 102 0.05 29.52 -1.25
C ALA A 102 -0.11 31.05 -1.43
N ASN A 103 -0.07 31.82 -0.34
CA ASN A 103 -0.06 33.27 -0.40
C ASN A 103 1.26 33.82 -0.96
N LEU A 104 2.41 33.25 -0.55
CA LEU A 104 3.72 33.61 -1.10
C LEU A 104 3.79 33.35 -2.60
N TYR A 105 3.32 32.17 -3.04
CA TYR A 105 3.20 31.83 -4.45
C TYR A 105 2.28 32.81 -5.21
N SER A 106 1.10 33.10 -4.66
CA SER A 106 0.14 34.03 -5.29
C SER A 106 0.73 35.42 -5.50
N LYS A 107 1.55 35.89 -4.58
CA LYS A 107 2.30 37.18 -4.71
C LYS A 107 3.41 37.07 -5.75
N ALA A 108 4.23 36.02 -5.70
CA ALA A 108 5.38 35.85 -6.58
C ALA A 108 4.99 35.62 -8.05
N SER A 109 3.84 34.93 -8.29
CA SER A 109 3.32 34.64 -9.64
C SER A 109 2.41 35.74 -10.21
N ASN A 110 2.24 36.89 -9.53
CA ASN A 110 1.26 37.93 -9.87
C ASN A 110 -0.21 37.41 -9.96
N PHE A 111 -0.51 36.30 -9.33
CA PHE A 111 -1.87 35.75 -9.33
C PHE A 111 -2.87 36.65 -8.59
N TYR A 112 -2.39 37.45 -7.65
CA TYR A 112 -3.20 38.41 -6.91
C TYR A 112 -3.89 39.42 -7.84
N THR A 113 -3.14 39.99 -8.79
CA THR A 113 -3.65 40.93 -9.80
C THR A 113 -4.71 40.28 -10.69
N LEU A 114 -4.50 39.01 -11.09
CA LEU A 114 -5.50 38.29 -11.88
C LEU A 114 -6.78 38.01 -11.08
N LYS A 115 -6.71 37.76 -9.76
CA LYS A 115 -7.86 37.63 -8.89
C LYS A 115 -8.68 38.91 -8.81
N GLU A 116 -8.03 40.07 -8.70
CA GLU A 116 -8.68 41.38 -8.70
C GLU A 116 -9.38 41.65 -10.04
N GLN A 117 -8.70 41.39 -11.14
CA GLN A 117 -9.25 41.52 -12.50
C GLN A 117 -10.45 40.57 -12.73
N GLN A 118 -10.39 39.34 -12.22
CA GLN A 118 -11.50 38.39 -12.29
C GLN A 118 -12.71 38.88 -11.49
N SER A 119 -12.51 39.39 -10.28
CA SER A 119 -13.57 39.92 -9.43
C SER A 119 -14.22 41.18 -10.03
N GLY A 120 -13.44 42.01 -10.71
CA GLY A 120 -13.90 43.17 -11.47
C GLY A 120 -14.52 42.84 -12.85
N GLY A 121 -14.55 41.54 -13.24
CA GLY A 121 -15.09 41.12 -14.52
C GLY A 121 -14.23 41.39 -15.76
N ALA A 122 -13.02 41.94 -15.58
CA ALA A 122 -12.13 42.32 -16.65
C ALA A 122 -11.60 41.15 -17.50
N LEU A 123 -11.60 39.90 -16.91
CA LEU A 123 -11.13 38.72 -17.64
C LEU A 123 -12.19 38.09 -18.57
N LYS A 124 -13.46 38.54 -18.51
CA LYS A 124 -14.55 37.88 -19.27
C LYS A 124 -14.33 37.81 -20.79
N ASN A 125 -13.62 38.79 -21.34
CA ASN A 125 -13.39 38.92 -22.78
C ASN A 125 -11.95 38.55 -23.20
N ASN A 126 -11.13 37.99 -22.30
CA ASN A 126 -9.77 37.55 -22.60
C ASN A 126 -9.58 36.06 -22.29
N PRO A 127 -9.69 35.17 -23.28
CA PRO A 127 -9.55 33.72 -23.08
C PRO A 127 -8.20 33.29 -22.55
N GLU A 128 -7.11 33.95 -22.97
CA GLU A 128 -5.76 33.63 -22.52
C GLU A 128 -5.60 33.94 -21.02
N ALA A 129 -6.02 35.14 -20.60
CA ALA A 129 -5.99 35.53 -19.18
C ALA A 129 -6.92 34.65 -18.30
N GLN A 130 -8.04 34.17 -18.85
CA GLN A 130 -8.88 33.19 -18.14
C GLN A 130 -8.18 31.84 -17.98
N THR A 131 -7.45 31.39 -19.00
CA THR A 131 -6.68 30.14 -18.94
C THR A 131 -5.54 30.28 -17.94
N GLU A 132 -4.78 31.37 -17.99
CA GLU A 132 -3.73 31.68 -17.01
C GLU A 132 -4.28 31.72 -15.58
N PHE A 133 -5.42 32.37 -15.37
CA PHE A 133 -6.09 32.43 -14.07
C PHE A 133 -6.44 31.02 -13.56
N ARG A 134 -7.01 30.14 -14.40
CA ARG A 134 -7.35 28.76 -14.01
C ARG A 134 -6.10 27.96 -13.64
N GLN A 135 -5.05 28.04 -14.47
CA GLN A 135 -3.81 27.31 -14.24
C GLN A 135 -3.10 27.76 -12.96
N LYS A 136 -2.97 29.08 -12.73
CA LYS A 136 -2.39 29.60 -11.49
C LYS A 136 -3.23 29.27 -10.25
N ASN A 137 -4.55 29.18 -10.40
CA ASN A 137 -5.42 28.74 -9.31
C ASN A 137 -5.19 27.26 -8.94
N ILE A 138 -5.05 26.40 -9.94
CA ILE A 138 -4.70 24.96 -9.77
C ILE A 138 -3.34 24.85 -9.06
N THR A 139 -2.32 25.57 -9.53
CA THR A 139 -0.98 25.53 -8.92
C THR A 139 -0.98 26.10 -7.49
N THR A 140 -1.75 27.17 -7.21
CA THR A 140 -1.93 27.69 -5.85
C THR A 140 -2.50 26.61 -4.91
N SER A 141 -3.49 25.86 -5.40
CA SER A 141 -4.12 24.77 -4.65
C SER A 141 -3.16 23.60 -4.42
N ALA A 142 -2.36 23.27 -5.44
CA ALA A 142 -1.33 22.24 -5.33
C ALA A 142 -0.24 22.64 -4.31
N VAL A 143 0.22 23.87 -4.32
CA VAL A 143 1.19 24.41 -3.33
C VAL A 143 0.62 24.33 -1.92
N LEU A 144 -0.64 24.73 -1.71
CA LEU A 144 -1.32 24.58 -0.41
C LEU A 144 -1.27 23.13 0.08
N MET A 145 -1.76 22.19 -0.74
CA MET A 145 -1.88 20.78 -0.34
C MET A 145 -0.51 20.14 -0.14
N PHE A 146 0.43 20.43 -1.04
CA PHE A 146 1.79 19.90 -0.96
C PHE A 146 2.49 20.32 0.34
N VAL A 147 2.56 21.63 0.62
CA VAL A 147 3.26 22.13 1.81
C VAL A 147 2.58 21.67 3.09
N THR A 148 1.23 21.63 3.09
CA THR A 148 0.46 21.07 4.22
C THR A 148 0.85 19.62 4.49
N ALA A 149 0.78 18.78 3.48
CA ALA A 149 1.05 17.36 3.60
C ALA A 149 2.52 17.09 3.95
N ASN A 150 3.44 17.79 3.29
CA ASN A 150 4.89 17.67 3.52
C ASN A 150 5.26 17.99 4.97
N TYR A 151 4.73 19.08 5.53
CA TYR A 151 4.98 19.43 6.93
C TYR A 151 4.40 18.38 7.91
N ILE A 152 3.16 17.92 7.67
CA ILE A 152 2.51 16.95 8.55
C ILE A 152 3.27 15.62 8.54
N VAL A 153 3.61 15.12 7.37
CA VAL A 153 4.38 13.88 7.21
C VAL A 153 5.74 14.02 7.88
N SER A 154 6.48 15.10 7.62
CA SER A 154 7.77 15.37 8.25
C SER A 154 7.67 15.41 9.79
N SER A 155 6.66 16.10 10.34
CA SER A 155 6.47 16.22 11.79
C SER A 155 6.08 14.90 12.46
N LEU A 156 5.32 14.04 11.79
CA LEU A 156 4.87 12.75 12.32
C LEU A 156 5.90 11.63 12.14
N SER A 157 6.86 11.78 11.24
CA SER A 157 7.84 10.74 10.91
C SER A 157 8.72 10.33 12.08
N PHE A 158 9.07 11.27 12.94
CA PHE A 158 9.90 11.01 14.12
C PHE A 158 9.09 10.71 15.38
N TYR A 159 7.77 10.84 15.30
CA TYR A 159 6.92 10.68 16.47
C TYR A 159 6.66 9.21 16.76
N LYS A 160 7.27 8.68 17.84
CA LYS A 160 7.08 7.29 18.29
C LYS A 160 7.15 6.28 17.16
N SER A 161 8.13 6.41 16.28
CA SER A 161 8.25 5.62 15.04
C SER A 161 8.13 4.13 15.29
N GLU A 162 8.84 3.55 16.26
CA GLU A 162 8.77 2.13 16.61
C GLU A 162 7.37 1.68 17.03
N ALA A 163 6.66 2.50 17.81
CA ALA A 163 5.28 2.19 18.20
C ALA A 163 4.31 2.29 17.02
N LEU A 164 4.49 3.29 16.14
CA LEU A 164 3.66 3.48 14.95
C LEU A 164 3.90 2.41 13.88
N ASP A 165 5.09 1.81 13.81
CA ASP A 165 5.39 0.73 12.88
C ASP A 165 4.63 -0.57 13.23
N SER A 166 4.28 -0.75 14.51
CA SER A 166 3.45 -1.87 14.96
C SER A 166 1.94 -1.65 14.75
N VAL A 167 1.51 -0.41 14.51
CA VAL A 167 0.09 -0.06 14.34
C VAL A 167 -0.41 -0.40 12.94
N ARG A 168 -1.46 -1.18 12.87
CA ARG A 168 -2.11 -1.60 11.61
C ARG A 168 -3.42 -0.87 11.42
N VAL A 169 -3.44 0.06 10.47
CA VAL A 169 -4.65 0.79 10.06
C VAL A 169 -4.89 0.53 8.58
N SER A 170 -6.11 0.15 8.23
CA SER A 170 -6.51 0.00 6.83
C SER A 170 -6.76 1.38 6.22
N PHE A 171 -6.01 1.71 5.18
CA PHE A 171 -6.20 2.92 4.38
C PHE A 171 -6.19 2.54 2.88
N PRO A 172 -7.32 2.64 2.17
CA PRO A 172 -7.46 2.16 0.80
C PRO A 172 -6.90 3.13 -0.27
N GLY A 173 -6.29 4.25 0.12
CA GLY A 173 -5.89 5.33 -0.77
C GLY A 173 -6.96 6.41 -0.93
N LEU A 174 -6.67 7.43 -1.74
CA LEU A 174 -7.63 8.50 -2.02
C LEU A 174 -8.74 7.99 -2.94
N PRO A 175 -10.02 8.33 -2.68
CA PRO A 175 -11.15 7.78 -3.42
C PRO A 175 -11.35 8.43 -4.80
N GLU A 176 -10.75 9.59 -5.04
CA GLU A 176 -10.85 10.35 -6.29
C GLU A 176 -9.64 11.28 -6.46
N GLU A 177 -9.50 11.86 -7.65
CA GLU A 177 -8.44 12.84 -7.96
C GLU A 177 -8.52 14.08 -7.07
N LEU A 178 -7.37 14.73 -6.85
CA LEU A 178 -7.29 15.94 -6.05
C LEU A 178 -8.10 17.10 -6.65
N HIS A 179 -8.92 17.73 -5.84
CA HIS A 179 -9.74 18.87 -6.24
C HIS A 179 -8.94 20.18 -6.20
N LEU A 180 -8.22 20.48 -7.25
CA LEU A 180 -7.31 21.64 -7.35
C LEU A 180 -7.93 22.89 -7.98
N ALA A 181 -9.17 22.83 -8.47
CA ALA A 181 -9.79 23.93 -9.21
C ALA A 181 -9.96 25.22 -8.39
N ASN A 182 -9.95 25.13 -7.08
CA ASN A 182 -10.08 26.29 -6.18
C ASN A 182 -9.41 26.00 -4.83
N TYR A 183 -8.66 26.96 -4.33
CA TYR A 183 -7.94 26.92 -3.06
C TYR A 183 -8.81 26.48 -1.84
N ILE A 184 -10.02 27.06 -1.70
CA ILE A 184 -10.94 26.67 -0.61
C ILE A 184 -11.48 25.25 -0.81
N HIS A 185 -11.74 24.87 -2.05
CA HIS A 185 -12.19 23.51 -2.36
C HIS A 185 -11.09 22.49 -2.08
N ALA A 186 -9.84 22.80 -2.43
CA ALA A 186 -8.68 21.96 -2.15
C ALA A 186 -8.52 21.70 -0.64
N LEU A 187 -8.60 22.76 0.17
CA LEU A 187 -8.53 22.64 1.62
C LEU A 187 -9.70 21.84 2.20
N ASN A 188 -10.93 22.12 1.75
CA ASN A 188 -12.13 21.37 2.20
C ASN A 188 -12.07 19.90 1.77
N TYR A 189 -11.61 19.59 0.57
CA TYR A 189 -11.38 18.23 0.10
C TYR A 189 -10.44 17.47 1.05
N MET A 190 -9.29 18.06 1.31
CA MET A 190 -8.26 17.46 2.16
C MET A 190 -8.76 17.20 3.58
N LEU A 191 -9.47 18.13 4.17
CA LEU A 191 -10.03 17.98 5.53
C LEU A 191 -11.24 17.04 5.58
N TYR A 192 -12.07 17.05 4.54
CA TYR A 192 -13.20 16.15 4.45
C TYR A 192 -12.76 14.69 4.43
N TYR A 193 -11.88 14.32 3.50
CA TYR A 193 -11.44 12.93 3.39
C TYR A 193 -10.58 12.50 4.58
N HIS A 194 -9.76 13.37 5.14
CA HIS A 194 -9.08 13.05 6.39
C HIS A 194 -10.08 12.72 7.52
N GLY A 195 -11.09 13.58 7.74
CA GLY A 195 -12.13 13.32 8.72
C GLY A 195 -12.97 12.08 8.43
N PHE A 196 -13.24 11.81 7.15
CA PHE A 196 -13.96 10.64 6.67
C PHE A 196 -13.23 9.34 7.04
N PHE A 197 -11.94 9.23 6.73
CA PHE A 197 -11.16 8.05 7.09
C PHE A 197 -10.97 7.89 8.61
N LEU A 198 -10.84 8.99 9.35
CA LEU A 198 -10.80 8.96 10.81
C LEU A 198 -12.11 8.49 11.45
N ALA A 199 -13.24 8.64 10.77
CA ALA A 199 -14.54 8.16 11.25
C ALA A 199 -14.72 6.65 11.15
N ALA A 200 -13.84 5.95 10.44
CA ALA A 200 -13.90 4.50 10.25
C ALA A 200 -13.79 3.73 11.59
N ASP A 201 -14.46 2.58 11.68
CA ASP A 201 -14.55 1.78 12.90
C ASP A 201 -13.21 1.15 13.33
N ASN A 202 -12.24 1.07 12.42
CA ASN A 202 -10.90 0.57 12.68
C ASN A 202 -9.98 1.56 13.42
N ILE A 203 -10.41 2.81 13.61
CA ILE A 203 -9.68 3.83 14.38
C ILE A 203 -10.15 3.79 15.83
N LYS A 204 -9.49 2.98 16.65
CA LYS A 204 -9.88 2.71 18.04
C LYS A 204 -8.93 3.31 19.08
N SER A 205 -7.66 3.51 18.71
CA SER A 205 -6.62 4.01 19.61
C SER A 205 -6.08 5.37 19.17
N PRO A 206 -5.43 6.12 20.08
CA PRO A 206 -4.69 7.33 19.74
C PRO A 206 -3.61 7.13 18.68
N LEU A 207 -2.92 5.99 18.70
CA LEU A 207 -1.88 5.67 17.72
C LEU A 207 -2.48 5.35 16.34
N ASP A 208 -3.67 4.73 16.26
CA ASP A 208 -4.38 4.54 14.99
C ASP A 208 -4.69 5.89 14.34
N PHE A 209 -5.10 6.88 15.14
CA PHE A 209 -5.36 8.23 14.66
C PHE A 209 -4.10 8.87 14.05
N VAL A 210 -2.95 8.76 14.73
CA VAL A 210 -1.68 9.28 14.24
C VAL A 210 -1.24 8.56 12.97
N LYS A 211 -1.32 7.22 12.98
CA LYS A 211 -0.93 6.39 11.82
C LYS A 211 -1.78 6.68 10.60
N LEU A 212 -3.10 6.72 10.75
CA LEU A 212 -3.98 7.07 9.63
C LEU A 212 -3.69 8.48 9.09
N THR A 213 -3.48 9.46 9.97
CA THR A 213 -3.13 10.83 9.55
C THR A 213 -1.85 10.85 8.73
N GLN A 214 -0.82 10.12 9.16
CA GLN A 214 0.44 9.99 8.43
C GLN A 214 0.23 9.38 7.04
N LEU A 215 -0.50 8.25 6.97
CA LEU A 215 -0.82 7.56 5.72
C LEU A 215 -1.58 8.45 4.73
N TYR A 216 -2.61 9.12 5.24
CA TYR A 216 -3.45 9.99 4.43
C TYR A 216 -2.66 11.14 3.80
N TYR A 217 -1.88 11.85 4.59
CA TYR A 217 -1.09 12.97 4.05
C TYR A 217 0.10 12.52 3.20
N GLN A 218 0.64 11.34 3.44
CA GLN A 218 1.62 10.74 2.55
C GLN A 218 1.01 10.48 1.16
N GLU A 219 -0.22 9.99 1.11
CA GLU A 219 -0.89 9.75 -0.17
C GLU A 219 -1.21 11.07 -0.90
N VAL A 220 -1.60 12.12 -0.17
CA VAL A 220 -1.76 13.46 -0.76
C VAL A 220 -0.45 13.96 -1.36
N LEU A 221 0.70 13.72 -0.71
CA LEU A 221 2.02 14.05 -1.26
C LEU A 221 2.30 13.27 -2.54
N ASN A 222 2.08 11.96 -2.54
CA ASN A 222 2.30 11.08 -3.68
C ASN A 222 1.49 11.54 -4.90
N GLU A 223 0.22 11.87 -4.68
CA GLU A 223 -0.66 12.37 -5.75
C GLU A 223 -0.20 13.72 -6.32
N ILE A 224 0.29 14.64 -5.48
CA ILE A 224 0.83 15.91 -5.97
C ILE A 224 2.15 15.71 -6.69
N GLU A 225 3.01 14.86 -6.18
CA GLU A 225 4.26 14.51 -6.86
C GLU A 225 3.99 13.89 -8.23
N PHE A 226 2.92 13.12 -8.33
CA PHE A 226 2.47 12.54 -9.60
C PHE A 226 2.04 13.60 -10.62
N ILE A 227 1.32 14.65 -10.20
CA ILE A 227 0.77 15.66 -11.12
C ILE A 227 1.69 16.88 -11.30
N LYS A 228 2.78 17.03 -10.51
CA LYS A 228 3.63 18.24 -10.48
C LYS A 228 4.13 18.66 -11.85
N ASP A 229 4.51 17.71 -12.73
CA ASP A 229 5.03 18.00 -14.06
C ASP A 229 3.93 18.49 -15.03
N SER A 230 2.66 18.30 -14.70
CA SER A 230 1.52 18.82 -15.44
C SER A 230 1.05 20.20 -14.96
N LEU A 231 1.60 20.69 -13.84
CA LEU A 231 1.29 22.00 -13.33
C LEU A 231 1.99 23.09 -14.15
N HIS A 232 1.30 24.21 -14.35
CA HIS A 232 1.81 25.36 -15.06
C HIS A 232 2.17 26.48 -14.09
N TYR A 233 3.10 27.34 -14.49
CA TYR A 233 3.55 28.51 -13.69
C TYR A 233 4.18 28.13 -12.34
N THR A 234 4.90 27.02 -12.28
CA THR A 234 5.55 26.51 -11.04
C THR A 234 6.86 27.25 -10.72
N GLU A 235 7.49 27.89 -11.70
CA GLU A 235 8.87 28.43 -11.60
C GLU A 235 9.04 29.44 -10.45
N SER A 236 7.98 30.20 -10.12
CA SER A 236 8.02 31.16 -9.02
C SER A 236 8.03 30.50 -7.63
N PHE A 237 7.59 29.23 -7.54
CA PHE A 237 7.64 28.42 -6.34
C PHE A 237 8.91 27.58 -6.26
N GLU A 238 9.36 27.03 -7.39
CA GLU A 238 10.51 26.13 -7.47
C GLU A 238 11.87 26.88 -7.30
N LYS A 239 11.95 28.14 -7.72
CA LYS A 239 13.19 28.94 -7.63
C LYS A 239 13.49 29.50 -6.25
N LYS A 240 12.58 29.42 -5.29
CA LYS A 240 12.73 30.02 -3.96
C LYS A 240 12.61 28.94 -2.88
N GLY A 241 13.67 28.84 -2.09
CA GLY A 241 13.65 28.02 -0.87
C GLY A 241 13.18 28.83 0.34
N TYR A 242 12.43 28.22 1.22
CA TYR A 242 11.96 28.81 2.49
C TYR A 242 12.32 27.88 3.65
N LYS A 243 12.73 28.47 4.79
CA LYS A 243 12.99 27.73 6.03
C LYS A 243 12.10 28.26 7.15
N LEU A 244 11.46 27.35 7.88
CA LEU A 244 10.66 27.73 9.04
C LEU A 244 11.57 28.09 10.21
N GLU A 245 11.38 29.29 10.77
CA GLU A 245 12.19 29.78 11.88
C GLU A 245 11.95 28.93 13.14
N GLY A 246 13.05 28.45 13.75
CA GLY A 246 12.99 27.58 14.94
C GLY A 246 12.72 26.11 14.65
N GLU A 247 12.64 25.70 13.40
CA GLU A 247 12.49 24.30 12.99
C GLU A 247 13.42 23.96 11.81
N GLU A 248 13.73 22.68 11.68
CA GLU A 248 14.57 22.19 10.56
C GLU A 248 13.75 21.85 9.31
N PHE A 249 12.57 22.45 9.16
CA PHE A 249 11.71 22.24 8.02
C PHE A 249 11.98 23.28 6.92
N THR A 250 12.25 22.79 5.70
CA THR A 250 12.47 23.62 4.51
C THR A 250 11.43 23.33 3.43
N ILE A 251 11.14 24.31 2.60
CA ILE A 251 10.29 24.19 1.41
C ILE A 251 11.15 24.53 0.21
N GLU A 252 11.37 23.57 -0.67
CA GLU A 252 12.14 23.67 -1.91
C GLU A 252 11.28 23.26 -3.10
N GLY A 253 10.43 24.17 -3.56
CA GLY A 253 9.46 23.84 -4.61
C GLY A 253 8.58 22.63 -4.22
N PHE A 254 8.32 21.76 -5.17
CA PHE A 254 7.61 20.49 -4.97
C PHE A 254 8.55 19.34 -4.58
N THR A 255 9.67 19.62 -3.93
CA THR A 255 10.54 18.61 -3.36
C THR A 255 10.02 18.24 -1.96
N ALA A 256 9.56 17.01 -1.80
CA ALA A 256 9.14 16.52 -0.49
C ALA A 256 10.34 16.53 0.47
N HIS A 257 10.14 17.02 1.68
CA HIS A 257 11.13 16.88 2.75
C HIS A 257 11.18 15.40 3.09
N THR A 258 12.07 14.69 2.45
CA THR A 258 12.27 13.26 2.68
C THR A 258 12.98 13.06 4.02
N VAL A 259 12.25 13.26 5.10
CA VAL A 259 12.47 12.34 6.20
C VAL A 259 12.01 10.99 5.64
N GLN A 260 12.89 10.01 5.69
CA GLN A 260 12.53 8.64 5.39
C GLN A 260 11.40 8.21 6.34
N VAL A 261 10.19 8.60 6.04
CA VAL A 261 9.10 7.71 6.30
C VAL A 261 9.34 6.62 5.27
N SER A 262 9.97 5.54 5.69
CA SER A 262 9.75 4.27 5.04
C SER A 262 8.24 4.26 4.83
N GLY A 263 7.81 4.51 3.60
CA GLY A 263 6.41 4.72 3.29
C GLY A 263 5.72 3.59 3.99
N SER A 264 4.73 3.87 4.84
CA SER A 264 4.09 2.84 5.65
C SER A 264 3.51 1.88 4.65
N MET A 265 4.33 0.91 4.37
CA MET A 265 4.03 -0.06 3.35
C MET A 265 2.86 -0.82 3.86
N ASN A 266 1.74 -0.69 3.19
CA ASN A 266 0.53 -1.45 3.46
C ASN A 266 0.74 -2.91 3.05
N PHE A 267 1.78 -3.54 3.60
CA PHE A 267 1.95 -4.97 3.54
C PHE A 267 2.08 -5.54 4.95
N ASN A 268 1.55 -6.72 5.16
CA ASN A 268 1.78 -7.45 6.40
C ASN A 268 3.25 -7.87 6.44
N ARG A 269 3.98 -7.46 7.46
CA ARG A 269 5.34 -7.96 7.68
C ARG A 269 5.26 -9.45 7.94
N LEU A 270 6.08 -10.21 7.23
CA LEU A 270 6.12 -11.66 7.32
C LEU A 270 7.56 -12.11 7.03
N GLU A 271 8.06 -12.99 7.85
CA GLU A 271 9.37 -13.57 7.67
C GLU A 271 9.32 -14.82 6.77
N TRP A 272 10.45 -15.15 6.14
CA TRP A 272 10.54 -16.33 5.28
C TRP A 272 10.31 -17.66 6.02
N VAL A 273 10.55 -17.70 7.31
CA VAL A 273 10.32 -18.88 8.17
C VAL A 273 8.82 -19.21 8.27
N GLU A 274 7.95 -18.21 8.21
CA GLU A 274 6.49 -18.39 8.30
C GLU A 274 5.89 -18.97 7.00
N ILE A 275 6.65 -19.01 5.91
CA ILE A 275 6.24 -19.67 4.67
C ILE A 275 6.71 -21.11 4.71
N VAL A 276 5.79 -22.04 4.89
CA VAL A 276 6.10 -23.47 4.94
C VAL A 276 6.46 -23.99 3.55
N GLY A 277 7.43 -24.89 3.47
CA GLY A 277 7.93 -25.46 2.23
C GLY A 277 8.50 -24.42 1.27
N ASN A 278 8.29 -24.60 -0.03
CA ASN A 278 8.71 -23.66 -1.07
C ASN A 278 10.23 -23.35 -1.08
N THR A 279 11.08 -24.28 -0.67
CA THR A 279 12.53 -24.06 -0.44
C THR A 279 13.22 -23.47 -1.66
N MET A 280 12.94 -23.98 -2.86
CA MET A 280 13.53 -23.47 -4.10
C MET A 280 13.09 -22.04 -4.41
N TYR A 281 11.82 -21.74 -4.18
CA TYR A 281 11.29 -20.38 -4.34
C TYR A 281 11.96 -19.42 -3.35
N LYS A 282 12.02 -19.76 -2.06
CA LYS A 282 12.68 -18.95 -1.02
C LYS A 282 14.12 -18.63 -1.39
N HIS A 283 14.91 -19.67 -1.74
CA HIS A 283 16.30 -19.49 -2.15
C HIS A 283 16.42 -18.59 -3.39
N SER A 284 15.58 -18.82 -4.37
CA SER A 284 15.51 -18.08 -5.61
C SER A 284 15.16 -16.60 -5.40
N SER A 285 14.18 -16.32 -4.53
CA SER A 285 13.77 -14.95 -4.19
C SER A 285 14.84 -14.20 -3.40
N LYS A 286 15.42 -14.82 -2.37
CA LYS A 286 16.56 -14.25 -1.61
C LYS A 286 17.73 -13.88 -2.51
N ARG A 287 18.06 -14.73 -3.50
CA ARG A 287 19.11 -14.43 -4.49
C ARG A 287 18.73 -13.24 -5.37
N THR A 288 17.47 -13.12 -5.79
CA THR A 288 17.00 -11.97 -6.57
C THR A 288 17.07 -10.69 -5.76
N ILE A 289 16.67 -10.74 -4.48
CA ILE A 289 16.82 -9.62 -3.53
C ILE A 289 18.30 -9.21 -3.42
N GLN A 290 19.22 -10.15 -3.26
CA GLN A 290 20.67 -9.85 -3.21
C GLN A 290 21.14 -9.14 -4.48
N PHE A 291 20.69 -9.56 -5.65
CA PHE A 291 21.03 -8.91 -6.91
C PHE A 291 20.44 -7.49 -7.01
N LEU A 292 19.22 -7.30 -6.54
CA LEU A 292 18.61 -5.97 -6.49
C LEU A 292 19.37 -5.02 -5.55
N MET A 293 19.79 -5.53 -4.38
CA MET A 293 20.58 -4.77 -3.39
C MET A 293 22.02 -4.46 -3.82
N CYS A 294 22.50 -4.97 -4.96
CA CYS A 294 23.73 -4.51 -5.58
C CYS A 294 23.60 -3.16 -6.29
N TYR A 295 22.41 -2.54 -6.27
CA TYR A 295 22.19 -1.23 -6.85
C TYR A 295 22.92 -0.13 -6.09
N ASP A 296 23.74 0.63 -6.83
CA ASP A 296 24.46 1.80 -6.32
C ASP A 296 23.57 3.04 -6.53
N VAL A 297 23.01 3.56 -5.42
CA VAL A 297 22.10 4.71 -5.44
C VAL A 297 22.80 6.00 -5.87
N GLU A 298 24.09 6.18 -5.51
CA GLU A 298 24.86 7.38 -5.88
C GLU A 298 25.18 7.39 -7.37
N ARG A 299 25.60 6.23 -7.91
CA ARG A 299 25.92 6.08 -9.33
C ARG A 299 24.73 5.75 -10.21
N LYS A 300 23.56 5.48 -9.61
CA LYS A 300 22.29 5.17 -10.28
C LYS A 300 22.39 3.99 -11.24
N ARG A 301 23.10 2.94 -10.85
CA ARG A 301 23.33 1.74 -11.67
C ARG A 301 23.51 0.48 -10.83
N ASN A 302 23.15 -0.66 -11.43
CA ASN A 302 23.36 -1.99 -10.85
C ASN A 302 24.36 -2.76 -11.68
N PRO A 303 25.54 -3.12 -11.15
CA PRO A 303 26.55 -3.85 -11.90
C PRO A 303 26.07 -5.23 -12.40
N ILE A 304 25.18 -5.90 -11.63
CA ILE A 304 24.62 -7.18 -12.07
C ILE A 304 23.71 -7.00 -13.29
N ASN A 305 22.97 -5.89 -13.35
CA ASN A 305 22.13 -5.56 -14.50
C ASN A 305 22.97 -5.21 -15.74
N GLU A 306 24.08 -4.50 -15.58
CA GLU A 306 25.01 -4.18 -16.68
C GLU A 306 25.63 -5.44 -17.29
N LEU A 307 25.85 -6.47 -16.48
CA LEU A 307 26.33 -7.79 -16.93
C LEU A 307 25.19 -8.67 -17.50
N GLY A 308 23.95 -8.18 -17.56
CA GLY A 308 22.79 -8.93 -18.05
C GLY A 308 22.30 -10.03 -17.09
N GLY A 309 22.72 -9.99 -15.82
CA GLY A 309 22.40 -11.03 -14.84
C GLY A 309 21.24 -10.73 -13.89
N PHE A 310 20.69 -9.50 -13.92
CA PHE A 310 19.60 -9.10 -13.02
C PHE A 310 18.23 -9.42 -13.64
N PRO A 311 17.41 -10.29 -12.99
CA PRO A 311 16.07 -10.59 -13.45
C PRO A 311 15.08 -9.51 -12.97
N ALA A 312 14.94 -8.43 -13.74
CA ALA A 312 14.07 -7.30 -13.40
C ALA A 312 12.58 -7.67 -13.41
N VAL A 313 12.17 -8.67 -14.18
CA VAL A 313 10.82 -9.20 -14.24
C VAL A 313 10.86 -10.70 -13.95
N THR A 314 10.19 -11.13 -12.90
CA THR A 314 10.09 -12.54 -12.51
C THR A 314 8.64 -13.00 -12.44
N MET A 315 8.42 -14.30 -12.50
CA MET A 315 7.10 -14.92 -12.34
C MET A 315 7.16 -16.03 -11.29
N GLU A 316 6.23 -15.91 -10.36
CA GLU A 316 6.03 -16.84 -9.27
C GLU A 316 4.65 -17.51 -9.46
N TYR A 317 4.64 -18.79 -9.73
CA TYR A 317 3.41 -19.49 -10.13
C TYR A 317 3.18 -20.74 -9.31
N GLY A 318 1.93 -21.12 -9.16
CA GLY A 318 1.52 -22.32 -8.44
C GLY A 318 0.04 -22.33 -8.09
N PRO A 319 -0.50 -23.44 -7.62
CA PRO A 319 -1.91 -23.56 -7.23
C PRO A 319 -2.33 -22.51 -6.20
N ALA A 320 -3.63 -22.31 -6.06
CA ALA A 320 -4.17 -21.46 -4.99
C ALA A 320 -3.80 -22.04 -3.62
N GLY A 321 -3.47 -21.19 -2.64
CA GLY A 321 -3.15 -21.63 -1.27
C GLY A 321 -1.71 -22.09 -1.04
N THR A 322 -0.80 -21.93 -1.99
CA THR A 322 0.61 -22.34 -1.86
C THR A 322 1.54 -21.28 -1.28
N GLY A 323 1.01 -20.14 -0.81
CA GLY A 323 1.79 -19.10 -0.15
C GLY A 323 2.23 -17.93 -1.03
N LYS A 324 1.63 -17.72 -2.22
CA LYS A 324 2.00 -16.61 -3.14
C LYS A 324 1.91 -15.23 -2.47
N SER A 325 0.78 -14.89 -1.87
CA SER A 325 0.62 -13.59 -1.18
C SER A 325 1.55 -13.45 0.04
N MET A 326 1.86 -14.55 0.73
CA MET A 326 2.88 -14.57 1.78
C MET A 326 4.27 -14.28 1.20
N GLY A 327 4.58 -14.81 0.01
CA GLY A 327 5.82 -14.53 -0.71
C GLY A 327 5.99 -13.05 -1.07
N ILE A 328 4.90 -12.36 -1.45
CA ILE A 328 4.89 -10.90 -1.64
C ILE A 328 5.31 -10.19 -0.35
N SER A 329 4.65 -10.55 0.77
CA SER A 329 4.91 -9.96 2.08
C SER A 329 6.33 -10.20 2.57
N ALA A 330 6.84 -11.43 2.47
CA ALA A 330 8.21 -11.77 2.88
C ALA A 330 9.27 -11.07 2.04
N THR A 331 9.07 -10.98 0.71
CA THR A 331 9.97 -10.23 -0.17
C THR A 331 10.00 -8.74 0.19
N ALA A 332 8.83 -8.14 0.44
CA ALA A 332 8.72 -6.74 0.84
C ALA A 332 9.37 -6.50 2.20
N THR A 333 9.18 -7.40 3.17
CA THR A 333 9.78 -7.31 4.52
C THR A 333 11.30 -7.34 4.44
N GLU A 334 11.89 -8.32 3.73
CA GLU A 334 13.35 -8.42 3.62
C GLU A 334 13.96 -7.22 2.88
N LEU A 335 13.30 -6.71 1.83
CA LEU A 335 13.77 -5.51 1.12
C LEU A 335 13.70 -4.26 1.99
N ASP A 336 12.62 -4.08 2.73
CA ASP A 336 12.46 -2.96 3.65
C ASP A 336 13.54 -2.97 4.74
N ASP A 337 13.78 -4.13 5.36
CA ASP A 337 14.81 -4.27 6.41
C ASP A 337 16.21 -3.98 5.87
N ARG A 338 16.59 -4.58 4.73
CA ARG A 338 17.90 -4.32 4.11
C ARG A 338 18.08 -2.87 3.69
N CYS A 339 17.04 -2.24 3.17
CA CYS A 339 17.09 -0.83 2.77
C CYS A 339 17.21 0.09 3.99
N LYS A 340 16.52 -0.24 5.11
CA LYS A 340 16.67 0.48 6.38
C LYS A 340 18.09 0.36 6.93
N ASP A 341 18.65 -0.84 6.95
CA ASP A 341 20.03 -1.09 7.43
C ASP A 341 21.07 -0.29 6.64
N LEU A 342 20.86 -0.09 5.35
CA LEU A 342 21.75 0.63 4.44
C LEU A 342 21.41 2.12 4.29
N GLY A 343 20.31 2.61 4.91
CA GLY A 343 19.84 3.98 4.74
C GLY A 343 19.37 4.30 3.32
N ILE A 344 18.92 3.30 2.56
CA ILE A 344 18.42 3.43 1.18
C ILE A 344 16.90 3.54 1.21
N LYS A 345 16.34 4.43 0.37
CA LYS A 345 14.89 4.54 0.21
C LYS A 345 14.34 3.28 -0.44
N PHE A 346 13.21 2.80 0.07
CA PHE A 346 12.48 1.66 -0.48
C PHE A 346 11.05 2.04 -0.85
N LEU A 347 10.59 1.59 -2.02
CA LEU A 347 9.21 1.75 -2.47
C LEU A 347 8.58 0.36 -2.68
N TYR A 348 7.58 0.03 -1.87
CA TYR A 348 6.65 -1.07 -2.13
C TYR A 348 5.46 -0.55 -2.93
N HIS A 349 5.27 -1.06 -4.14
CA HIS A 349 4.31 -0.50 -5.09
C HIS A 349 3.51 -1.61 -5.80
N PRO A 350 2.57 -2.27 -5.09
CA PRO A 350 1.76 -3.31 -5.69
C PRO A 350 0.82 -2.75 -6.76
N ILE A 351 0.51 -3.58 -7.76
CA ILE A 351 -0.45 -3.19 -8.78
C ILE A 351 -1.86 -3.05 -8.17
N PRO A 352 -2.57 -1.93 -8.39
CA PRO A 352 -3.91 -1.75 -7.83
C PRO A 352 -4.93 -2.68 -8.52
N GLN A 353 -5.97 -3.07 -7.79
CA GLN A 353 -7.07 -3.86 -8.36
C GLN A 353 -7.82 -3.09 -9.45
N SER A 354 -7.88 -1.76 -9.32
CA SER A 354 -8.55 -0.86 -10.27
C SER A 354 -7.74 -0.57 -11.55
N VAL A 355 -6.61 -1.26 -11.78
CA VAL A 355 -5.79 -1.02 -12.97
C VAL A 355 -6.54 -1.31 -14.26
N VAL A 356 -7.42 -2.33 -14.26
CA VAL A 356 -8.30 -2.64 -15.40
C VAL A 356 -9.53 -1.75 -15.34
N SER A 357 -9.71 -0.89 -16.33
CA SER A 357 -10.84 0.02 -16.46
C SER A 357 -11.83 -0.50 -17.52
N THR A 358 -13.10 -0.17 -17.35
CA THR A 358 -14.14 -0.40 -18.36
C THR A 358 -14.18 0.70 -19.42
N TYR A 359 -13.49 1.83 -19.17
CA TYR A 359 -13.40 2.95 -20.12
C TYR A 359 -12.25 2.75 -21.09
N GLN A 360 -12.47 3.06 -22.35
CA GLN A 360 -11.47 3.04 -23.40
C GLN A 360 -10.33 4.02 -23.07
N GLY A 361 -9.09 3.55 -23.08
CA GLY A 361 -7.90 4.31 -22.67
C GLY A 361 -7.65 4.38 -21.17
N GLY A 362 -8.65 4.10 -20.32
CA GLY A 362 -8.52 4.21 -18.87
C GLY A 362 -7.54 3.22 -18.26
N SER A 363 -7.47 2.00 -18.79
CA SER A 363 -6.51 1.00 -18.31
C SER A 363 -5.07 1.37 -18.68
N SER A 364 -4.84 1.91 -19.86
CA SER A 364 -3.51 2.38 -20.29
C SER A 364 -3.04 3.53 -19.43
N GLU A 365 -3.93 4.48 -19.10
CA GLU A 365 -3.64 5.59 -18.19
C GLU A 365 -3.32 5.09 -16.78
N ASN A 366 -4.12 4.18 -16.23
CA ASN A 366 -3.89 3.60 -14.91
C ASN A 366 -2.54 2.84 -14.84
N MET A 367 -2.18 2.10 -15.89
CA MET A 367 -0.87 1.45 -15.98
C MET A 367 0.26 2.48 -16.08
N GLY A 368 0.09 3.56 -16.84
CA GLY A 368 1.05 4.66 -16.90
C GLY A 368 1.27 5.29 -15.52
N LYS A 369 0.18 5.53 -14.76
CA LYS A 369 0.23 6.01 -13.38
C LYS A 369 0.97 5.04 -12.47
N TRP A 370 0.71 3.74 -12.59
CA TRP A 370 1.41 2.73 -11.80
C TRP A 370 2.90 2.62 -12.14
N PHE A 371 3.30 2.74 -13.40
CA PHE A 371 4.71 2.65 -13.77
C PHE A 371 5.52 3.88 -13.39
N ARG A 372 4.91 5.05 -13.33
CA ARG A 372 5.61 6.34 -13.15
C ARG A 372 6.49 6.40 -11.89
N PRO A 373 6.03 6.03 -10.67
CA PRO A 373 6.88 6.00 -9.48
C PRO A 373 8.03 4.99 -9.59
N THR A 374 7.84 3.93 -10.41
CA THR A 374 8.82 2.85 -10.56
C THR A 374 10.02 3.21 -11.46
N ILE A 375 10.07 4.41 -12.00
CA ILE A 375 11.18 4.91 -12.83
C ILE A 375 12.23 5.65 -11.98
N SER A 376 11.90 6.02 -10.73
CA SER A 376 12.82 6.78 -9.87
C SER A 376 14.16 6.06 -9.67
N PRO A 377 15.29 6.72 -9.91
CA PRO A 377 16.62 6.12 -9.71
C PRO A 377 17.12 6.24 -8.26
N ASP A 378 16.40 6.92 -7.38
CA ASP A 378 16.88 7.31 -6.05
C ASP A 378 16.44 6.35 -4.94
N MET A 379 15.87 5.21 -5.31
CA MET A 379 15.33 4.22 -4.38
C MET A 379 15.34 2.81 -4.94
N ILE A 380 15.23 1.82 -4.07
CA ILE A 380 14.92 0.42 -4.42
C ILE A 380 13.41 0.27 -4.56
N ILE A 381 12.97 -0.42 -5.60
CA ILE A 381 11.54 -0.53 -5.94
C ILE A 381 11.14 -1.99 -6.05
N TYR A 382 10.11 -2.36 -5.31
CA TYR A 382 9.44 -3.65 -5.41
C TYR A 382 7.99 -3.47 -5.86
N ALA A 383 7.68 -3.95 -7.06
CA ALA A 383 6.39 -3.78 -7.72
C ALA A 383 5.72 -5.14 -8.00
N PRO A 384 5.08 -5.77 -7.00
CA PRO A 384 4.41 -7.05 -7.21
C PRO A 384 3.09 -6.87 -7.99
N ILE A 385 2.82 -7.85 -8.86
CA ILE A 385 1.57 -8.01 -9.59
C ILE A 385 0.92 -9.30 -9.09
N ASP A 386 -0.02 -9.18 -8.17
CA ASP A 386 -0.82 -10.32 -7.73
C ASP A 386 -1.97 -10.56 -8.74
N ASP A 387 -2.44 -11.81 -8.84
CA ASP A 387 -3.46 -12.25 -9.81
C ASP A 387 -3.09 -11.90 -11.26
N GLY A 388 -1.86 -12.24 -11.68
CA GLY A 388 -1.36 -11.96 -13.02
C GLY A 388 -2.22 -12.54 -14.15
N ASP A 389 -2.87 -13.69 -13.92
CA ASP A 389 -3.81 -14.32 -14.85
C ASP A 389 -5.06 -13.47 -15.15
N GLY A 390 -5.46 -12.60 -14.23
CA GLY A 390 -6.55 -11.64 -14.44
C GLY A 390 -6.12 -10.36 -15.15
N LYS A 391 -4.88 -9.88 -14.88
CA LYS A 391 -4.40 -8.57 -15.32
C LYS A 391 -3.55 -8.61 -16.60
N LEU A 392 -2.80 -9.71 -16.82
CA LEU A 392 -1.85 -9.88 -17.92
C LEU A 392 -2.22 -11.05 -18.84
N ARG A 393 -3.50 -11.33 -18.98
CA ARG A 393 -4.06 -12.41 -19.78
C ARG A 393 -3.77 -12.23 -21.26
N ASP A 394 -3.66 -13.36 -21.98
CA ASP A 394 -3.47 -13.39 -23.45
C ASP A 394 -4.53 -12.54 -24.18
N ARG A 395 -4.08 -11.57 -24.95
CA ARG A 395 -4.90 -10.65 -25.73
C ARG A 395 -5.73 -11.35 -26.79
N GLY A 396 -5.31 -12.53 -27.28
CA GLY A 396 -6.02 -13.34 -28.26
C GLY A 396 -7.02 -14.33 -27.65
N ALA A 397 -7.07 -14.48 -26.34
CA ALA A 397 -7.98 -15.42 -25.69
C ALA A 397 -9.44 -14.93 -25.73
N LYS A 398 -10.38 -15.87 -25.96
CA LYS A 398 -11.81 -15.54 -25.90
C LYS A 398 -12.19 -14.97 -24.53
N GLY A 399 -12.90 -13.85 -24.53
CA GLY A 399 -13.38 -13.20 -23.30
C GLY A 399 -12.38 -12.25 -22.64
N THR A 400 -11.21 -11.99 -23.26
CA THR A 400 -10.31 -10.94 -22.78
C THR A 400 -10.92 -9.58 -23.08
N SER A 401 -11.09 -8.74 -22.03
CA SER A 401 -11.67 -7.41 -22.17
C SER A 401 -10.69 -6.42 -22.83
N ALA A 402 -11.21 -5.37 -23.47
CA ALA A 402 -10.38 -4.31 -24.03
C ALA A 402 -9.46 -3.67 -22.98
N GLY A 403 -9.94 -3.50 -21.74
CA GLY A 403 -9.14 -2.97 -20.63
C GLY A 403 -7.93 -3.84 -20.29
N VAL A 404 -8.06 -5.18 -20.32
CA VAL A 404 -6.92 -6.09 -20.11
C VAL A 404 -5.92 -6.00 -21.25
N ILE A 405 -6.39 -5.86 -22.50
CA ILE A 405 -5.52 -5.67 -23.66
C ILE A 405 -4.68 -4.40 -23.49
N GLU A 406 -5.29 -3.29 -23.09
CA GLU A 406 -4.61 -2.02 -22.81
C GLU A 406 -3.56 -2.16 -21.68
N VAL A 407 -3.88 -2.90 -20.60
CA VAL A 407 -2.94 -3.20 -19.50
C VAL A 407 -1.71 -3.95 -20.01
N VAL A 408 -1.91 -5.02 -20.80
CA VAL A 408 -0.83 -5.81 -21.39
C VAL A 408 0.04 -4.94 -22.31
N GLU A 409 -0.55 -4.15 -23.19
CA GLU A 409 0.20 -3.27 -24.12
C GLU A 409 1.04 -2.25 -23.36
N SER A 410 0.46 -1.59 -22.36
CA SER A 410 1.17 -0.64 -21.51
C SER A 410 2.30 -1.32 -20.71
N PHE A 411 2.07 -2.53 -20.18
CA PHE A 411 3.11 -3.32 -19.50
C PHE A 411 4.30 -3.61 -20.43
N LEU A 412 4.02 -4.03 -21.65
CA LEU A 412 5.06 -4.35 -22.65
C LEU A 412 5.91 -3.14 -23.00
N VAL A 413 5.30 -1.97 -23.17
CA VAL A 413 6.01 -0.71 -23.46
C VAL A 413 6.93 -0.30 -22.31
N ASN A 414 6.49 -0.46 -21.06
CA ASN A 414 7.21 0.02 -19.87
C ASN A 414 8.25 -0.99 -19.34
N THR A 415 8.26 -2.22 -19.83
CA THR A 415 9.24 -3.24 -19.39
C THR A 415 10.41 -3.39 -20.37
N GLU A 416 10.23 -3.17 -21.67
CA GLU A 416 11.29 -3.29 -22.68
C GLU A 416 11.37 -2.13 -23.69
N GLY A 417 10.43 -1.17 -23.63
CA GLY A 417 10.41 -0.02 -24.54
C GLY A 417 11.61 0.94 -24.34
N ALA A 418 11.71 1.93 -25.20
CA ALA A 418 12.74 2.99 -25.10
C ALA A 418 12.64 3.77 -23.77
N SER A 419 11.46 3.79 -23.17
CA SER A 419 11.15 4.42 -21.87
C SER A 419 11.29 3.47 -20.67
N ALA A 420 11.68 2.19 -20.88
CA ALA A 420 11.85 1.26 -19.79
C ALA A 420 13.02 1.67 -18.87
N ALA A 421 12.80 1.65 -17.56
CA ALA A 421 13.85 1.89 -16.58
C ALA A 421 14.88 0.76 -16.63
N LYS A 422 16.13 1.10 -16.97
CA LYS A 422 17.24 0.15 -17.15
C LYS A 422 18.28 0.20 -16.03
N GLN A 423 17.99 0.92 -14.94
CA GLN A 423 18.96 1.15 -13.87
C GLN A 423 19.22 -0.10 -13.00
N GLY A 424 18.30 -1.07 -13.00
CA GLY A 424 18.42 -2.30 -12.22
C GLY A 424 18.10 -2.13 -10.72
N ASN A 425 17.30 -1.11 -10.37
CA ASN A 425 16.82 -0.81 -9.01
C ASN A 425 15.36 -1.22 -8.80
N ARG A 426 14.72 -1.84 -9.81
CA ARG A 426 13.30 -2.22 -9.80
C ARG A 426 13.15 -3.72 -10.02
N LEU A 427 12.37 -4.35 -9.15
CA LEU A 427 11.92 -5.74 -9.29
C LEU A 427 10.39 -5.77 -9.50
N ILE A 428 9.95 -6.27 -10.65
CA ILE A 428 8.55 -6.59 -10.92
C ILE A 428 8.38 -8.10 -10.74
N GLN A 429 7.52 -8.50 -9.83
CA GLN A 429 7.25 -9.91 -9.52
C GLN A 429 5.78 -10.24 -9.83
N ILE A 430 5.55 -11.12 -10.82
CA ILE A 430 4.20 -11.50 -11.26
C ILE A 430 3.83 -12.80 -10.56
N TYR A 431 2.75 -12.77 -9.78
CA TYR A 431 2.18 -13.93 -9.11
C TYR A 431 0.92 -14.39 -9.85
N THR A 432 0.84 -15.68 -10.17
CA THR A 432 -0.28 -16.23 -10.94
C THR A 432 -0.60 -17.67 -10.53
N ASN A 433 -1.88 -18.03 -10.63
CA ASN A 433 -2.33 -19.41 -10.48
C ASN A 433 -2.26 -20.18 -11.81
N LEU A 434 -2.39 -19.47 -12.93
CA LEU A 434 -2.56 -20.03 -14.29
C LEU A 434 -1.53 -19.41 -15.25
N PRO A 435 -0.25 -19.81 -15.16
CA PRO A 435 0.83 -19.22 -15.96
C PRO A 435 0.61 -19.36 -17.47
N GLU A 436 -0.10 -20.40 -17.91
CA GLU A 436 -0.43 -20.66 -19.32
C GLU A 436 -1.45 -19.66 -19.90
N THR A 437 -2.16 -18.91 -19.06
CA THR A 437 -3.15 -17.91 -19.51
C THR A 437 -2.54 -16.54 -19.78
N LEU A 438 -1.29 -16.33 -19.36
CA LEU A 438 -0.59 -15.06 -19.57
C LEU A 438 -0.27 -14.82 -21.05
N ASP A 439 -0.25 -13.54 -21.43
CA ASP A 439 0.12 -13.14 -22.80
C ASP A 439 1.54 -13.59 -23.16
N LYS A 440 1.72 -14.13 -24.36
CA LYS A 440 2.98 -14.69 -24.84
C LYS A 440 4.11 -13.65 -24.87
N ALA A 441 3.79 -12.39 -25.17
CA ALA A 441 4.77 -11.32 -25.16
C ALA A 441 5.15 -10.92 -23.72
N VAL A 442 4.24 -11.03 -22.74
CA VAL A 442 4.57 -10.91 -21.31
C VAL A 442 5.48 -12.04 -20.88
N LEU A 443 5.14 -13.29 -21.25
CA LEU A 443 5.96 -14.46 -20.92
C LEU A 443 7.39 -14.39 -21.48
N SER A 444 7.59 -13.72 -22.62
CA SER A 444 8.93 -13.54 -23.22
C SER A 444 9.80 -12.53 -22.44
N ARG A 445 9.20 -11.65 -21.64
CA ARG A 445 9.88 -10.66 -20.80
C ARG A 445 10.24 -11.17 -19.41
N ILE A 446 9.67 -12.30 -19.03
CA ILE A 446 9.95 -12.95 -17.75
C ILE A 446 11.30 -13.65 -17.82
N GLN A 447 12.25 -13.11 -17.09
CA GLN A 447 13.64 -13.61 -17.07
C GLN A 447 13.85 -14.80 -16.13
N LYS A 448 12.94 -14.97 -15.16
CA LYS A 448 13.02 -16.03 -14.16
C LYS A 448 11.62 -16.50 -13.76
N ARG A 449 11.47 -17.80 -13.58
CA ARG A 449 10.21 -18.44 -13.18
C ARG A 449 10.45 -19.34 -11.99
N SER A 450 9.62 -19.24 -10.97
CA SER A 450 9.70 -20.06 -9.75
C SER A 450 8.35 -20.71 -9.45
N LEU A 451 8.36 -22.01 -9.20
CA LEU A 451 7.17 -22.73 -8.77
C LEU A 451 6.99 -22.63 -7.26
N LEU A 452 5.81 -22.26 -6.82
CA LEU A 452 5.35 -22.38 -5.44
C LEU A 452 4.46 -23.62 -5.34
N ALA A 453 5.03 -24.72 -4.88
CA ALA A 453 4.31 -25.97 -4.70
C ALA A 453 3.55 -26.06 -3.36
N GLY A 454 3.88 -25.18 -2.41
CA GLY A 454 3.41 -25.25 -1.02
C GLY A 454 4.17 -26.33 -0.23
N ALA A 455 3.54 -26.85 0.82
CA ALA A 455 4.03 -27.98 1.57
C ALA A 455 4.00 -29.24 0.69
N THR A 456 5.12 -29.99 0.65
CA THR A 456 5.28 -31.18 -0.20
C THR A 456 5.89 -32.36 0.53
N THR A 457 6.58 -32.16 1.64
CA THR A 457 7.22 -33.20 2.44
C THR A 457 6.53 -33.35 3.80
N VAL A 458 6.83 -34.44 4.52
CA VAL A 458 6.32 -34.64 5.88
C VAL A 458 6.79 -33.52 6.81
N GLU A 459 8.04 -33.11 6.65
CA GLU A 459 8.65 -32.04 7.42
C GLU A 459 7.93 -30.70 7.17
N ASP A 460 7.55 -30.40 5.92
CA ASP A 460 6.79 -29.20 5.60
C ASP A 460 5.43 -29.18 6.33
N PHE A 461 4.73 -30.33 6.36
CA PHE A 461 3.44 -30.42 7.05
C PHE A 461 3.59 -30.37 8.56
N LEU A 462 4.70 -30.89 9.10
CA LEU A 462 5.03 -30.77 10.53
C LEU A 462 5.30 -29.31 10.91
N ASP A 463 6.10 -28.59 10.11
CA ASP A 463 6.35 -27.16 10.29
C ASP A 463 5.05 -26.34 10.23
N GLN A 464 4.14 -26.70 9.31
CA GLN A 464 2.85 -26.03 9.19
C GLN A 464 1.98 -26.22 10.43
N ASP A 465 1.93 -27.42 10.96
CA ASP A 465 1.20 -27.73 12.19
C ASP A 465 1.79 -26.97 13.39
N TYR A 466 3.12 -26.99 13.52
CA TYR A 466 3.81 -26.27 14.57
C TYR A 466 3.55 -24.74 14.54
N ILE A 467 3.65 -24.11 13.39
CA ILE A 467 3.39 -22.66 13.22
C ILE A 467 1.92 -22.34 13.58
N TRP A 468 0.99 -23.20 13.23
CA TRP A 468 -0.43 -23.02 13.54
C TRP A 468 -0.66 -23.05 15.06
N TRP A 469 -0.14 -24.05 15.76
CA TRP A 469 -0.26 -24.18 17.21
C TRP A 469 0.47 -23.05 17.95
N GLN A 470 1.65 -22.66 17.52
CA GLN A 470 2.39 -21.55 18.09
C GLN A 470 1.61 -20.22 17.95
N THR A 471 0.95 -20.00 16.82
CA THR A 471 0.10 -18.82 16.61
C THR A 471 -1.09 -18.84 17.58
N TYR A 472 -1.68 -20.01 17.78
CA TYR A 472 -2.80 -20.17 18.69
C TYR A 472 -2.41 -19.95 20.15
N GLU A 473 -1.28 -20.50 20.59
CA GLU A 473 -0.71 -20.26 21.93
C GLU A 473 -0.42 -18.78 22.18
N THR A 474 0.05 -18.07 21.15
CA THR A 474 0.28 -16.61 21.25
C THR A 474 -1.03 -15.83 21.45
N MET A 475 -2.13 -16.29 20.84
CA MET A 475 -3.45 -15.67 20.97
C MET A 475 -4.14 -15.99 22.30
N VAL A 476 -3.98 -17.21 22.78
CA VAL A 476 -4.62 -17.75 23.99
C VAL A 476 -3.56 -18.48 24.82
N PRO A 477 -2.70 -17.74 25.55
CA PRO A 477 -1.62 -18.33 26.32
C PRO A 477 -2.11 -19.37 27.34
N GLY A 478 -1.46 -20.54 27.38
CA GLY A 478 -1.80 -21.64 28.28
C GLY A 478 -2.98 -22.50 27.83
N PHE A 479 -3.49 -22.30 26.61
CA PHE A 479 -4.55 -23.14 26.05
C PHE A 479 -4.01 -24.48 25.51
N VAL A 480 -2.80 -24.47 24.97
CA VAL A 480 -2.11 -25.65 24.45
C VAL A 480 -0.78 -25.77 25.18
N ASP A 481 -0.56 -26.86 25.89
CA ASP A 481 0.76 -27.19 26.41
C ASP A 481 1.58 -27.88 25.32
N MET A 482 2.36 -27.07 24.60
CA MET A 482 3.25 -27.55 23.53
C MET A 482 4.38 -28.44 24.07
N GLY A 483 4.57 -28.50 25.42
CA GLY A 483 5.63 -29.26 26.09
C GLY A 483 5.27 -30.70 26.47
N HIS A 484 4.00 -31.08 26.41
CA HIS A 484 3.52 -32.40 26.84
C HIS A 484 2.67 -33.07 25.76
N PRO A 485 3.28 -33.60 24.70
CA PRO A 485 2.58 -34.33 23.64
C PRO A 485 1.82 -35.56 24.16
N GLU A 486 2.11 -36.04 25.37
CA GLU A 486 1.51 -37.21 26.01
C GLU A 486 0.08 -36.96 26.52
N GLU A 487 -0.39 -35.70 26.59
CA GLU A 487 -1.74 -35.36 27.09
C GLU A 487 -2.83 -35.32 25.97
N TYR A 488 -2.42 -35.43 24.71
CA TYR A 488 -3.38 -35.49 23.61
C TYR A 488 -4.00 -36.89 23.47
N GLU A 489 -5.29 -37.02 23.79
CA GLU A 489 -6.05 -38.21 23.40
C GLU A 489 -6.30 -38.20 21.90
N PHE A 490 -5.57 -39.04 21.19
CA PHE A 490 -5.75 -39.24 19.76
C PHE A 490 -7.09 -39.87 19.42
N MET A 491 -7.78 -39.29 18.45
CA MET A 491 -8.78 -40.07 17.75
C MET A 491 -8.10 -41.25 17.07
N SER A 492 -8.50 -42.45 17.43
CA SER A 492 -8.00 -43.66 16.77
C SER A 492 -8.31 -43.61 15.27
N ALA A 493 -7.51 -44.30 14.46
CA ALA A 493 -7.79 -44.39 13.03
C ALA A 493 -9.21 -44.92 12.74
N GLN A 494 -9.79 -45.71 13.65
CA GLN A 494 -11.16 -46.21 13.55
C GLN A 494 -12.18 -45.09 13.79
N ASP A 495 -11.95 -44.19 14.73
CA ASP A 495 -12.82 -43.03 15.00
C ASP A 495 -12.80 -42.03 13.84
N ILE A 496 -11.63 -41.76 13.27
CA ILE A 496 -11.49 -40.93 12.05
C ILE A 496 -12.25 -41.59 10.90
N MET A 497 -12.14 -42.90 10.72
CA MET A 497 -12.87 -43.64 9.71
C MET A 497 -14.37 -43.61 9.92
N GLY A 498 -14.82 -43.71 11.19
CA GLY A 498 -16.23 -43.57 11.56
C GLY A 498 -16.79 -42.23 11.14
N GLN A 499 -16.11 -41.14 11.50
CA GLN A 499 -16.52 -39.76 11.14
C GLN A 499 -16.49 -39.50 9.63
N ILE A 500 -15.52 -40.04 8.91
CA ILE A 500 -15.45 -39.93 7.44
C ILE A 500 -16.67 -40.67 6.83
N ASN A 501 -17.00 -41.87 7.30
CA ASN A 501 -18.12 -42.62 6.79
C ASN A 501 -19.45 -41.90 7.06
N GLU A 502 -19.66 -41.33 8.25
CA GLU A 502 -20.88 -40.60 8.59
C GLU A 502 -21.06 -39.33 7.75
N LYS A 503 -19.95 -38.59 7.52
CA LYS A 503 -20.01 -37.29 6.88
C LYS A 503 -20.02 -37.36 5.34
N TYR A 504 -19.55 -38.46 4.74
CA TYR A 504 -19.33 -38.59 3.30
C TYR A 504 -20.02 -39.81 2.67
N ASP A 505 -21.10 -40.28 3.26
CA ASP A 505 -21.92 -41.40 2.77
C ASP A 505 -22.44 -41.16 1.33
N GLU A 506 -22.45 -39.91 0.87
CA GLU A 506 -22.86 -39.52 -0.50
C GLU A 506 -21.70 -39.43 -1.51
N GLN A 507 -20.46 -39.66 -1.09
CA GLN A 507 -19.30 -39.57 -2.01
C GLN A 507 -19.07 -40.88 -2.77
N SER A 508 -18.50 -40.76 -3.98
CA SER A 508 -18.25 -41.96 -4.79
C SER A 508 -17.39 -42.98 -4.04
N GLU A 509 -17.75 -44.26 -4.08
CA GLU A 509 -17.04 -45.39 -3.44
C GLU A 509 -15.51 -45.35 -3.73
N ALA A 510 -15.10 -44.89 -4.90
CA ALA A 510 -13.69 -44.77 -5.30
C ALA A 510 -12.92 -43.73 -4.45
N GLN A 511 -13.54 -42.61 -4.06
CA GLN A 511 -12.89 -41.58 -3.23
C GLN A 511 -12.80 -42.05 -1.77
N VAL A 512 -13.84 -42.68 -1.25
CA VAL A 512 -13.86 -43.27 0.11
C VAL A 512 -12.78 -44.34 0.21
N TYR A 513 -12.63 -45.21 -0.81
CA TYR A 513 -11.58 -46.23 -0.84
C TYR A 513 -10.17 -45.62 -0.79
N LYS A 514 -9.91 -44.54 -1.53
CA LYS A 514 -8.60 -43.84 -1.50
C LYS A 514 -8.30 -43.29 -0.11
N ILE A 515 -9.24 -42.61 0.53
CA ILE A 515 -9.08 -42.05 1.87
C ILE A 515 -8.81 -43.20 2.89
N LYS A 516 -9.55 -44.30 2.84
CA LYS A 516 -9.30 -45.49 3.67
C LYS A 516 -7.87 -45.99 3.53
N THR A 517 -7.38 -46.15 2.27
CA THR A 517 -6.03 -46.63 2.00
C THR A 517 -4.96 -45.68 2.55
N ILE A 518 -5.19 -44.34 2.50
CA ILE A 518 -4.27 -43.33 3.05
C ILE A 518 -4.18 -43.48 4.56
N ILE A 519 -5.34 -43.57 5.26
CA ILE A 519 -5.39 -43.72 6.72
C ILE A 519 -4.71 -45.01 7.14
N GLU A 520 -5.02 -46.13 6.47
CA GLU A 520 -4.40 -47.42 6.75
C GLU A 520 -2.88 -47.41 6.60
N LYS A 521 -2.37 -46.75 5.55
CA LYS A 521 -0.92 -46.58 5.37
C LYS A 521 -0.29 -45.75 6.47
N THR A 522 -0.97 -44.69 6.90
CA THR A 522 -0.44 -43.78 7.93
C THR A 522 -0.44 -44.45 9.30
N THR A 523 -1.47 -45.29 9.61
CA THR A 523 -1.62 -45.98 10.89
C THR A 523 -0.76 -47.24 11.03
N GLN A 524 -0.20 -47.77 9.96
CA GLN A 524 0.70 -48.93 10.02
C GLN A 524 2.04 -48.62 10.73
N ASP A 525 2.37 -47.37 10.95
CA ASP A 525 3.60 -46.94 11.60
C ASP A 525 3.31 -46.59 13.09
N HIS A 526 3.25 -47.61 13.93
CA HIS A 526 2.78 -47.52 15.34
C HIS A 526 3.71 -46.79 16.32
N SER A 527 4.81 -46.23 15.87
CA SER A 527 5.81 -45.59 16.76
C SER A 527 5.82 -44.07 16.67
N ILE A 528 4.76 -43.44 16.18
CA ILE A 528 4.79 -42.05 15.75
C ILE A 528 4.15 -41.15 16.79
N GLU A 529 4.87 -40.08 17.17
CA GLU A 529 4.32 -38.96 17.91
C GLU A 529 3.20 -38.26 17.10
N GLU A 530 2.24 -37.70 17.80
CA GLU A 530 0.97 -37.19 17.29
C GLU A 530 1.10 -36.18 16.14
N HIS A 531 1.97 -35.15 16.30
CA HIS A 531 2.22 -34.17 15.26
C HIS A 531 2.78 -34.81 13.99
N LEU A 532 3.62 -35.81 14.13
CA LEU A 532 4.18 -36.54 13.00
C LEU A 532 3.11 -37.39 12.29
N PHE A 533 2.10 -37.88 13.01
CA PHE A 533 0.97 -38.60 12.40
C PHE A 533 0.21 -37.70 11.42
N PHE A 534 -0.21 -36.50 11.84
CA PHE A 534 -0.93 -35.57 10.96
C PHE A 534 -0.05 -35.09 9.80
N ALA A 535 1.22 -34.80 10.04
CA ALA A 535 2.16 -34.44 8.98
C ALA A 535 2.28 -35.55 7.92
N ARG A 536 2.36 -36.82 8.32
CA ARG A 536 2.38 -37.99 7.40
C ARG A 536 1.04 -38.19 6.72
N LEU A 537 -0.06 -38.01 7.43
CA LEU A 537 -1.41 -38.08 6.86
C LEU A 537 -1.57 -37.06 5.74
N PHE A 538 -1.27 -35.79 6.01
CA PHE A 538 -1.37 -34.72 5.02
C PHE A 538 -0.41 -34.93 3.83
N HIS A 539 0.78 -35.46 4.08
CA HIS A 539 1.71 -35.81 3.02
C HIS A 539 1.16 -36.92 2.11
N HIS A 540 0.57 -37.99 2.68
CA HIS A 540 -0.07 -39.05 1.89
C HIS A 540 -1.28 -38.50 1.11
N VAL A 541 -2.10 -37.64 1.74
CA VAL A 541 -3.20 -36.94 1.06
C VAL A 541 -2.66 -36.13 -0.13
N LYS A 542 -1.56 -35.40 0.07
CA LYS A 542 -0.92 -34.62 -1.00
C LYS A 542 -0.45 -35.46 -2.18
N ILE A 543 0.07 -36.65 -1.91
CA ILE A 543 0.51 -37.59 -2.96
C ILE A 543 -0.69 -38.04 -3.81
N GLU A 544 -1.79 -38.43 -3.16
CA GLU A 544 -3.00 -38.90 -3.85
C GLU A 544 -3.82 -37.77 -4.50
N PHE A 545 -3.78 -36.58 -3.90
CA PHE A 545 -4.49 -35.39 -4.34
C PHE A 545 -3.50 -34.22 -4.53
N PRO A 546 -2.83 -34.11 -5.68
CA PRO A 546 -1.82 -33.08 -5.91
C PRO A 546 -2.33 -31.64 -5.72
N GLY A 547 -3.64 -31.41 -5.85
CA GLY A 547 -4.31 -30.14 -5.58
C GLY A 547 -4.43 -29.78 -4.10
N PHE A 548 -4.17 -30.70 -3.17
CA PHE A 548 -4.19 -30.41 -1.73
C PHE A 548 -3.08 -29.42 -1.34
N THR A 549 -3.42 -28.40 -0.57
CA THR A 549 -2.52 -27.26 -0.29
C THR A 549 -2.52 -26.89 1.18
N SER A 550 -1.60 -26.02 1.58
CA SER A 550 -1.55 -25.47 2.94
C SER A 550 -2.83 -24.73 3.37
N ARG A 551 -3.64 -24.26 2.41
CA ARG A 551 -4.95 -23.68 2.69
C ARG A 551 -5.93 -24.76 3.15
N ASP A 552 -5.89 -25.94 2.53
CA ASP A 552 -6.77 -27.05 2.87
C ASP A 552 -6.42 -27.61 4.26
N VAL A 553 -5.13 -27.72 4.58
CA VAL A 553 -4.67 -28.09 5.93
C VAL A 553 -5.22 -27.09 6.96
N ARG A 554 -5.07 -25.80 6.73
CA ARG A 554 -5.60 -24.77 7.63
C ARG A 554 -7.11 -24.88 7.82
N ASN A 555 -7.86 -25.13 6.74
CA ASN A 555 -9.31 -25.31 6.81
C ASN A 555 -9.72 -26.57 7.59
N ILE A 556 -8.86 -27.59 7.66
CA ILE A 556 -9.09 -28.80 8.47
C ILE A 556 -8.79 -28.52 9.95
N GLN A 557 -7.75 -27.71 10.23
CA GLN A 557 -7.34 -27.35 11.58
C GLN A 557 -8.27 -26.33 12.26
N THR A 558 -9.02 -25.52 11.50
CA THR A 558 -10.02 -24.57 12.02
C THR A 558 -11.39 -25.18 12.17
#